data_2e65f7364a4b79b926c2c6ffc7cb7d20
#
_entry.id   2e65f7364a4b79b926c2c6ffc7cb7d20
#
_cell.length_a   1.000
_cell.length_b   1.000
_cell.length_c   1.000
_cell.angle_alpha   90.00
_cell.angle_beta   90.00
_cell.angle_gamma   90.00
#
_symmetry.space_group_name_H-M   'P 1'
#
loop_
_entity.id
_entity.type
_entity.pdbx_description
1 polymer ?
#
loop_
_entity_poly.entity_id
_entity_poly.type
_entity_poly.pdbx_seq_one_letter_code
_entity_poly.pdbx_strand_id
1 'polypeptide(L)'
;MYARSNLGRELTDGQVVAAMRYFSSLAEADHEPALEVLGLEPRSKRMRLIRSWMSLPRHWDVFLTAGSVPLACADLLEGFSPAGLQALEALFAGLSWSRGNAVNVLTWLKEACARDGVGVGEFLDACGVDEILAAGLSPKDAMGRITQEVRLRRFPRLSDMEREFSEAARRVGAGTRWRITQPDLFESNVVEFSARPTSPAQLRELSAELARIAVRDDLDALFPLEGK
;
A
#
# COMPACT_ATOMS: atom_id res chain seq x y z
N MET A 1 -5.58 -35.49 11.21
CA MET A 1 -6.30 -36.12 10.08
C MET A 1 -6.39 -35.19 8.88
N TYR A 2 -6.81 -33.93 9.01
CA TYR A 2 -6.96 -32.96 7.90
C TYR A 2 -5.66 -32.68 7.11
N ALA A 3 -4.51 -32.53 7.78
CA ALA A 3 -3.24 -32.28 7.12
C ALA A 3 -2.74 -33.47 6.26
N ARG A 4 -3.04 -34.72 6.68
CA ARG A 4 -2.67 -35.92 5.91
C ARG A 4 -3.58 -36.17 4.70
N SER A 5 -4.82 -35.73 4.70
CA SER A 5 -5.75 -35.87 3.58
C SER A 5 -5.50 -34.86 2.45
N ASN A 6 -4.66 -33.83 2.70
CA ASN A 6 -4.25 -32.82 1.73
C ASN A 6 -2.80 -32.98 1.22
N LEU A 7 -2.19 -34.15 1.44
CA LEU A 7 -0.88 -34.47 0.84
C LEU A 7 -0.94 -34.31 -0.67
N GLY A 8 -0.20 -33.28 -1.19
CA GLY A 8 -0.15 -32.94 -2.60
C GLY A 8 -0.88 -31.65 -2.99
N ARG A 9 -1.58 -30.95 -2.07
CA ARG A 9 -2.07 -29.58 -2.27
C ARG A 9 -1.29 -28.61 -1.39
N GLU A 10 -0.85 -27.50 -1.98
CA GLU A 10 -0.32 -26.38 -1.18
C GLU A 10 -1.42 -25.86 -0.25
N LEU A 11 -1.14 -25.86 1.05
CA LEU A 11 -2.02 -25.26 2.04
C LEU A 11 -1.98 -23.73 1.93
N THR A 12 -3.14 -23.09 1.98
CA THR A 12 -3.21 -21.63 2.08
C THR A 12 -2.66 -21.16 3.43
N ASP A 13 -2.23 -19.90 3.51
CA ASP A 13 -1.71 -19.33 4.76
C ASP A 13 -2.72 -19.42 5.90
N GLY A 14 -4.02 -19.21 5.63
CA GLY A 14 -5.08 -19.39 6.63
C GLY A 14 -5.19 -20.83 7.13
N GLN A 15 -5.06 -21.84 6.26
CA GLN A 15 -5.07 -23.25 6.64
C GLN A 15 -3.83 -23.60 7.47
N VAL A 16 -2.69 -23.06 7.13
CA VAL A 16 -1.45 -23.27 7.89
C VAL A 16 -1.55 -22.65 9.28
N VAL A 17 -2.04 -21.41 9.40
CA VAL A 17 -2.25 -20.75 10.71
C VAL A 17 -3.25 -21.54 11.55
N ALA A 18 -4.38 -21.98 10.99
CA ALA A 18 -5.37 -22.79 11.69
C ALA A 18 -4.77 -24.10 12.20
N ALA A 19 -3.97 -24.80 11.40
CA ALA A 19 -3.25 -26.00 11.80
C ALA A 19 -2.26 -25.70 12.93
N MET A 20 -1.46 -24.63 12.80
CA MET A 20 -0.49 -24.22 13.82
C MET A 20 -1.16 -23.87 15.15
N ARG A 21 -2.30 -23.16 15.14
CA ARG A 21 -3.08 -22.90 16.37
C ARG A 21 -3.59 -24.17 17.02
N TYR A 22 -3.96 -25.18 16.23
CA TYR A 22 -4.34 -26.49 16.75
C TYR A 22 -3.13 -27.20 17.38
N PHE A 23 -2.00 -27.28 16.67
CA PHE A 23 -0.79 -27.93 17.16
C PHE A 23 -0.21 -27.25 18.40
N SER A 24 -0.29 -25.91 18.49
CA SER A 24 0.19 -25.18 19.67
C SER A 24 -0.60 -25.50 20.96
N SER A 25 -1.76 -26.15 20.83
CA SER A 25 -2.54 -26.65 21.99
C SER A 25 -2.18 -28.07 22.38
N LEU A 26 -1.31 -28.75 21.62
CA LEU A 26 -0.84 -30.12 21.91
C LEU A 26 0.46 -30.10 22.71
N ALA A 27 0.92 -31.31 23.12
CA ALA A 27 2.20 -31.43 23.78
C ALA A 27 3.38 -30.99 22.91
N GLU A 28 4.42 -30.42 23.54
CA GLU A 28 5.59 -29.86 22.87
C GLU A 28 6.32 -30.88 21.96
N ALA A 29 6.29 -32.16 22.33
CA ALA A 29 6.86 -33.27 21.56
C ALA A 29 6.21 -33.47 20.19
N ASP A 30 5.01 -32.97 19.96
CA ASP A 30 4.26 -33.12 18.72
C ASP A 30 4.49 -31.94 17.73
N HIS A 31 5.21 -30.90 18.15
CA HIS A 31 5.39 -29.69 17.36
C HIS A 31 6.32 -29.90 16.16
N GLU A 32 7.48 -30.58 16.33
CA GLU A 32 8.43 -30.81 15.21
C GLU A 32 7.82 -31.64 14.09
N PRO A 33 7.18 -32.79 14.37
CA PRO A 33 6.48 -33.54 13.33
C PRO A 33 5.37 -32.75 12.63
N ALA A 34 4.70 -31.83 13.34
CA ALA A 34 3.69 -30.98 12.77
C ALA A 34 4.26 -29.97 11.76
N LEU A 35 5.40 -29.37 12.05
CA LEU A 35 6.10 -28.45 11.13
C LEU A 35 6.51 -29.13 9.83
N GLU A 36 7.04 -30.37 9.92
CA GLU A 36 7.40 -31.17 8.76
C GLU A 36 6.19 -31.47 7.86
N VAL A 37 5.06 -31.89 8.45
CA VAL A 37 3.80 -32.16 7.74
C VAL A 37 3.24 -30.91 7.07
N LEU A 38 3.47 -29.72 7.64
CA LEU A 38 3.04 -28.44 7.08
C LEU A 38 4.04 -27.86 6.08
N GLY A 39 5.20 -28.52 5.87
CA GLY A 39 6.27 -28.01 5.01
C GLY A 39 6.88 -26.70 5.51
N LEU A 40 6.93 -26.52 6.84
CA LEU A 40 7.43 -25.31 7.47
C LEU A 40 8.84 -25.50 8.02
N GLU A 41 9.76 -24.73 7.53
CA GLU A 41 11.11 -24.65 8.10
C GLU A 41 11.10 -23.74 9.34
N PRO A 42 11.60 -24.19 10.50
CA PRO A 42 11.52 -23.46 11.78
C PRO A 42 12.13 -22.05 11.75
N ARG A 43 13.14 -21.82 10.91
CA ARG A 43 13.87 -20.55 10.77
C ARG A 43 13.48 -19.75 9.52
N SER A 44 12.48 -20.20 8.77
CA SER A 44 12.03 -19.49 7.56
C SER A 44 11.32 -18.18 7.90
N LYS A 45 11.35 -17.26 6.92
CA LYS A 45 10.55 -16.02 6.97
C LYS A 45 9.05 -16.32 7.14
N ARG A 46 8.56 -17.37 6.46
CA ARG A 46 7.16 -17.77 6.54
C ARG A 46 6.79 -18.17 7.96
N MET A 47 7.63 -18.98 8.62
CA MET A 47 7.41 -19.40 10.00
C MET A 47 7.40 -18.22 10.97
N ARG A 48 8.28 -17.23 10.78
CA ARG A 48 8.26 -15.99 11.58
C ARG A 48 6.92 -15.27 11.44
N LEU A 49 6.46 -15.03 10.19
CA LEU A 49 5.17 -14.38 9.94
C LEU A 49 3.99 -15.14 10.53
N ILE A 50 4.01 -16.48 10.49
CA ILE A 50 2.99 -17.31 11.12
C ILE A 50 2.98 -17.10 12.64
N ARG A 51 4.15 -17.04 13.28
CA ARG A 51 4.24 -16.79 14.74
C ARG A 51 3.70 -15.40 15.08
N SER A 52 4.10 -14.36 14.34
CA SER A 52 3.55 -13.01 14.54
C SER A 52 2.04 -12.98 14.29
N TRP A 53 1.52 -13.75 13.32
CA TRP A 53 0.07 -13.85 13.12
C TRP A 53 -0.63 -14.56 14.29
N MET A 54 -0.02 -15.58 14.84
CA MET A 54 -0.58 -16.32 16.00
C MET A 54 -0.67 -15.48 17.27
N SER A 55 0.09 -14.40 17.42
CA SER A 55 -0.03 -13.44 18.51
C SER A 55 -1.29 -12.56 18.40
N LEU A 56 -1.86 -12.43 17.17
CA LEU A 56 -3.09 -11.68 16.95
C LEU A 56 -4.31 -12.38 17.54
N PRO A 57 -5.37 -11.64 17.89
CA PRO A 57 -6.65 -12.19 18.29
C PRO A 57 -7.21 -13.18 17.25
N ARG A 58 -7.78 -14.28 17.69
CA ARG A 58 -8.23 -15.38 16.81
C ARG A 58 -9.24 -14.96 15.73
N HIS A 59 -10.04 -13.94 15.98
CA HIS A 59 -11.00 -13.46 14.99
C HIS A 59 -10.33 -12.90 13.72
N TRP A 60 -9.05 -12.46 13.79
CA TRP A 60 -8.27 -12.05 12.63
C TRP A 60 -8.01 -13.19 11.62
N ASP A 61 -8.10 -14.45 12.05
CA ASP A 61 -7.93 -15.61 11.16
C ASP A 61 -8.97 -15.63 10.02
N VAL A 62 -10.14 -15.00 10.24
CA VAL A 62 -11.18 -14.85 9.21
C VAL A 62 -10.66 -14.03 8.02
N PHE A 63 -9.98 -12.92 8.29
CA PHE A 63 -9.43 -12.04 7.26
C PHE A 63 -8.31 -12.71 6.45
N LEU A 64 -7.45 -13.49 7.12
CA LEU A 64 -6.40 -14.25 6.42
C LEU A 64 -7.00 -15.36 5.56
N THR A 65 -7.98 -16.07 6.07
CA THR A 65 -8.64 -17.18 5.37
C THR A 65 -9.45 -16.69 4.17
N ALA A 66 -10.09 -15.53 4.29
CA ALA A 66 -10.80 -14.86 3.20
C ALA A 66 -9.86 -14.23 2.15
N GLY A 67 -8.55 -14.13 2.44
CA GLY A 67 -7.60 -13.43 1.59
C GLY A 67 -7.73 -11.91 1.62
N SER A 68 -8.45 -11.38 2.62
CA SER A 68 -8.59 -9.92 2.82
C SER A 68 -7.29 -9.30 3.32
N VAL A 69 -6.55 -10.01 4.20
CA VAL A 69 -5.26 -9.60 4.73
C VAL A 69 -4.18 -10.60 4.34
N PRO A 70 -3.14 -10.20 3.63
CA PRO A 70 -1.98 -11.06 3.36
C PRO A 70 -1.18 -11.39 4.63
N LEU A 71 -0.67 -12.63 4.76
CA LEU A 71 0.21 -13.04 5.87
C LEU A 71 1.43 -12.11 6.03
N ALA A 72 1.88 -11.48 4.95
CA ALA A 72 2.99 -10.52 4.99
C ALA A 72 2.76 -9.32 5.91
N CYS A 73 1.51 -9.05 6.32
CA CYS A 73 1.15 -7.98 7.24
C CYS A 73 1.31 -8.36 8.72
N ALA A 74 1.60 -9.64 9.04
CA ALA A 74 1.63 -10.15 10.41
C ALA A 74 2.53 -9.34 11.35
N ASP A 75 3.80 -9.10 10.96
CA ASP A 75 4.76 -8.35 11.78
C ASP A 75 4.32 -6.89 12.02
N LEU A 76 3.59 -6.29 11.06
CA LEU A 76 3.05 -4.94 11.20
C LEU A 76 1.85 -4.91 12.14
N LEU A 77 0.92 -5.86 11.96
CA LEU A 77 -0.30 -5.97 12.77
C LEU A 77 0.01 -6.27 14.23
N GLU A 78 0.97 -7.16 14.52
CA GLU A 78 1.46 -7.45 15.87
C GLU A 78 1.91 -6.19 16.62
N GLY A 79 2.40 -5.19 15.91
CA GLY A 79 2.86 -3.93 16.49
C GLY A 79 1.76 -2.90 16.80
N PHE A 80 0.48 -3.20 16.56
CA PHE A 80 -0.62 -2.32 16.94
C PHE A 80 -1.21 -2.69 18.29
N SER A 81 -1.75 -1.72 19.02
CA SER A 81 -2.52 -1.95 20.24
C SER A 81 -3.83 -2.71 19.95
N PRO A 82 -4.46 -3.34 20.96
CA PRO A 82 -5.77 -3.98 20.77
C PRO A 82 -6.84 -3.03 20.19
N ALA A 83 -6.88 -1.78 20.64
CA ALA A 83 -7.78 -0.76 20.09
C ALA A 83 -7.42 -0.39 18.63
N GLY A 84 -6.12 -0.34 18.31
CA GLY A 84 -5.66 -0.12 16.94
C GLY A 84 -6.03 -1.27 16.01
N LEU A 85 -5.88 -2.50 16.45
CA LEU A 85 -6.30 -3.68 15.69
C LEU A 85 -7.82 -3.66 15.45
N GLN A 86 -8.62 -3.31 16.43
CA GLN A 86 -10.07 -3.19 16.29
C GLN A 86 -10.44 -2.13 15.24
N ALA A 87 -9.79 -0.97 15.28
CA ALA A 87 -10.05 0.09 14.30
C ALA A 87 -9.65 -0.33 12.86
N LEU A 88 -8.60 -1.18 12.71
CA LEU A 88 -8.16 -1.67 11.41
C LEU A 88 -9.11 -2.68 10.77
N GLU A 89 -10.01 -3.32 11.52
CA GLU A 89 -10.92 -4.34 10.97
C GLU A 89 -11.77 -3.78 9.81
N ALA A 90 -12.20 -2.53 9.89
CA ALA A 90 -12.98 -1.88 8.85
C ALA A 90 -12.27 -1.85 7.48
N LEU A 91 -10.93 -1.72 7.48
CA LEU A 91 -10.13 -1.73 6.25
C LEU A 91 -10.12 -3.09 5.53
N PHE A 92 -10.38 -4.17 6.26
CA PHE A 92 -10.30 -5.54 5.76
C PHE A 92 -11.66 -6.21 5.63
N ALA A 93 -12.69 -5.62 6.18
CA ALA A 93 -14.06 -6.09 6.02
C ALA A 93 -14.56 -5.84 4.59
N GLY A 94 -14.68 -6.90 3.79
CA GLY A 94 -15.18 -6.81 2.42
C GLY A 94 -14.18 -6.29 1.37
N LEU A 95 -12.94 -6.01 1.76
CA LEU A 95 -11.86 -5.62 0.85
C LEU A 95 -10.76 -6.67 0.84
N SER A 96 -10.26 -7.01 -0.36
CA SER A 96 -9.16 -7.96 -0.55
C SER A 96 -7.91 -7.23 -1.00
N TRP A 97 -7.00 -6.99 -0.07
CA TRP A 97 -5.80 -6.21 -0.31
C TRP A 97 -4.69 -7.04 -0.96
N SER A 98 -4.06 -6.51 -1.99
CA SER A 98 -2.80 -7.07 -2.47
C SER A 98 -1.72 -6.92 -1.40
N ARG A 99 -0.73 -7.83 -1.42
CA ARG A 99 0.39 -7.80 -0.47
C ARG A 99 1.09 -6.44 -0.40
N GLY A 100 1.40 -5.84 -1.57
CA GLY A 100 2.12 -4.57 -1.62
C GLY A 100 1.29 -3.42 -1.03
N ASN A 101 0.02 -3.32 -1.42
CA ASN A 101 -0.85 -2.25 -0.95
C ASN A 101 -1.14 -2.35 0.54
N ALA A 102 -1.43 -3.56 1.06
CA ALA A 102 -1.68 -3.76 2.48
C ALA A 102 -0.47 -3.38 3.34
N VAL A 103 0.73 -3.85 2.96
CA VAL A 103 1.98 -3.52 3.67
C VAL A 103 2.23 -2.02 3.64
N ASN A 104 2.09 -1.36 2.49
CA ASN A 104 2.31 0.08 2.37
C ASN A 104 1.33 0.87 3.25
N VAL A 105 0.03 0.60 3.15
CA VAL A 105 -0.99 1.31 3.92
C VAL A 105 -0.76 1.15 5.43
N LEU A 106 -0.52 -0.08 5.91
CA LEU A 106 -0.26 -0.33 7.33
C LEU A 106 1.03 0.34 7.80
N THR A 107 2.08 0.34 6.98
CA THR A 107 3.34 1.02 7.30
C THR A 107 3.13 2.53 7.42
N TRP A 108 2.53 3.16 6.41
CA TRP A 108 2.27 4.61 6.40
C TRP A 108 1.37 5.05 7.54
N LEU A 109 0.32 4.27 7.82
CA LEU A 109 -0.58 4.52 8.93
C LEU A 109 0.16 4.45 10.27
N LYS A 110 0.94 3.39 10.52
CA LYS A 110 1.73 3.24 11.74
C LYS A 110 2.71 4.40 11.94
N GLU A 111 3.41 4.79 10.87
CA GLU A 111 4.37 5.90 10.90
C GLU A 111 3.69 7.26 11.10
N ALA A 112 2.54 7.49 10.46
CA ALA A 112 1.79 8.73 10.60
C ALA A 112 1.19 8.85 12.02
N CYS A 113 0.57 7.79 12.54
CA CYS A 113 0.06 7.77 13.92
C CYS A 113 1.18 8.04 14.94
N ALA A 114 2.37 7.44 14.75
CA ALA A 114 3.51 7.65 15.64
C ALA A 114 4.05 9.09 15.55
N ARG A 115 4.11 9.67 14.36
CA ARG A 115 4.53 11.06 14.14
C ARG A 115 3.58 12.07 14.80
N ASP A 116 2.27 11.85 14.61
CA ASP A 116 1.24 12.80 15.01
C ASP A 116 0.75 12.58 16.45
N GLY A 117 1.15 11.47 17.08
CA GLY A 117 0.76 11.12 18.44
C GLY A 117 -0.72 10.74 18.58
N VAL A 118 -1.37 10.28 17.48
CA VAL A 118 -2.80 9.96 17.43
C VAL A 118 -3.04 8.45 17.39
N GLY A 119 -4.24 8.04 17.82
CA GLY A 119 -4.68 6.65 17.70
C GLY A 119 -5.05 6.24 16.27
N VAL A 120 -5.03 4.92 15.99
CA VAL A 120 -5.38 4.39 14.66
C VAL A 120 -6.81 4.78 14.27
N GLY A 121 -7.79 4.68 15.18
CA GLY A 121 -9.18 5.08 14.91
C GLY A 121 -9.28 6.54 14.51
N GLU A 122 -8.73 7.43 15.33
CA GLU A 122 -8.70 8.87 15.04
C GLU A 122 -8.05 9.21 13.70
N PHE A 123 -6.97 8.49 13.35
CA PHE A 123 -6.31 8.67 12.06
C PHE A 123 -7.19 8.21 10.89
N LEU A 124 -7.88 7.06 11.02
CA LEU A 124 -8.80 6.56 9.99
C LEU A 124 -10.03 7.45 9.82
N ASP A 125 -10.59 7.94 10.92
CA ASP A 125 -11.68 8.94 10.92
C ASP A 125 -11.24 10.20 10.16
N ALA A 126 -10.06 10.70 10.47
CA ALA A 126 -9.50 11.85 9.79
C ALA A 126 -9.23 11.59 8.30
N CYS A 127 -8.98 10.35 7.87
CA CYS A 127 -8.88 9.96 6.47
C CYS A 127 -10.26 9.80 5.79
N GLY A 128 -11.37 9.88 6.51
CA GLY A 128 -12.70 9.65 5.97
C GLY A 128 -12.94 8.22 5.50
N VAL A 129 -12.36 7.24 6.21
CA VAL A 129 -12.41 5.83 5.76
C VAL A 129 -13.84 5.32 5.77
N ASP A 130 -14.61 5.63 6.78
CA ASP A 130 -16.01 5.18 6.90
C ASP A 130 -16.88 5.76 5.78
N GLU A 131 -16.70 7.03 5.42
CA GLU A 131 -17.37 7.67 4.30
C GLU A 131 -16.99 7.02 2.95
N ILE A 132 -15.71 6.69 2.77
CA ILE A 132 -15.24 6.00 1.56
C ILE A 132 -15.89 4.61 1.46
N LEU A 133 -15.95 3.86 2.56
CA LEU A 133 -16.55 2.53 2.61
C LEU A 133 -18.07 2.58 2.39
N ALA A 134 -18.74 3.61 2.91
CA ALA A 134 -20.17 3.81 2.74
C ALA A 134 -20.58 4.36 1.36
N ALA A 135 -19.63 4.85 0.55
CA ALA A 135 -19.90 5.51 -0.73
C ALA A 135 -20.36 4.57 -1.86
N GLY A 136 -20.47 3.26 -1.62
CA GLY A 136 -20.89 2.27 -2.64
C GLY A 136 -19.90 2.09 -3.79
N LEU A 137 -18.63 2.41 -3.57
CA LEU A 137 -17.57 2.24 -4.57
C LEU A 137 -17.26 0.77 -4.84
N SER A 138 -16.65 0.48 -5.98
CA SER A 138 -16.05 -0.84 -6.17
C SER A 138 -14.96 -1.08 -5.12
N PRO A 139 -14.71 -2.34 -4.69
CA PRO A 139 -13.63 -2.63 -3.74
C PRO A 139 -12.27 -2.07 -4.17
N LYS A 140 -11.98 -2.10 -5.46
CA LYS A 140 -10.74 -1.56 -6.04
C LYS A 140 -10.66 -0.04 -5.86
N ASP A 141 -11.75 0.68 -6.13
CA ASP A 141 -11.78 2.14 -6.04
C ASP A 141 -11.76 2.60 -4.59
N ALA A 142 -12.46 1.89 -3.70
CA ALA A 142 -12.42 2.14 -2.26
C ALA A 142 -10.98 1.98 -1.71
N MET A 143 -10.31 0.86 -2.01
CA MET A 143 -8.91 0.65 -1.63
C MET A 143 -7.98 1.72 -2.21
N GLY A 144 -8.19 2.12 -3.47
CA GLY A 144 -7.42 3.19 -4.11
C GLY A 144 -7.55 4.53 -3.37
N ARG A 145 -8.78 4.91 -3.02
CA ARG A 145 -9.06 6.14 -2.25
C ARG A 145 -8.46 6.09 -0.85
N ILE A 146 -8.69 5.01 -0.11
CA ILE A 146 -8.12 4.84 1.23
C ILE A 146 -6.59 4.94 1.16
N THR A 147 -5.96 4.24 0.20
CA THR A 147 -4.50 4.30 0.00
C THR A 147 -4.03 5.74 -0.26
N GLN A 148 -4.76 6.48 -1.07
CA GLN A 148 -4.46 7.88 -1.38
C GLN A 148 -4.56 8.77 -0.13
N GLU A 149 -5.64 8.69 0.64
CA GLU A 149 -5.82 9.50 1.85
C GLU A 149 -4.75 9.23 2.91
N VAL A 150 -4.45 7.94 3.16
CA VAL A 150 -3.37 7.56 4.08
C VAL A 150 -2.01 8.09 3.60
N ARG A 151 -1.73 8.01 2.28
CA ARG A 151 -0.50 8.54 1.68
C ARG A 151 -0.39 10.06 1.82
N LEU A 152 -1.45 10.79 1.52
CA LEU A 152 -1.51 12.25 1.66
C LEU A 152 -1.17 12.69 3.08
N ARG A 153 -1.75 12.03 4.07
CA ARG A 153 -1.49 12.33 5.49
C ARG A 153 -0.10 11.90 5.94
N ARG A 154 0.43 10.79 5.40
CA ARG A 154 1.79 10.36 5.72
C ARG A 154 2.86 11.29 5.15
N PHE A 155 2.64 11.82 3.95
CA PHE A 155 3.59 12.64 3.19
C PHE A 155 3.00 14.00 2.80
N PRO A 156 2.59 14.87 3.76
CA PRO A 156 1.86 16.09 3.43
C PRO A 156 2.68 17.03 2.54
N ARG A 157 3.96 17.25 2.84
CA ARG A 157 4.83 18.13 2.03
C ARG A 157 5.03 17.61 0.61
N LEU A 158 5.28 16.31 0.46
CA LEU A 158 5.41 15.69 -0.85
C LEU A 158 4.11 15.81 -1.65
N SER A 159 2.99 15.59 -1.00
CA SER A 159 1.66 15.70 -1.62
C SER A 159 1.34 17.13 -2.06
N ASP A 160 1.74 18.14 -1.28
CA ASP A 160 1.63 19.54 -1.67
C ASP A 160 2.50 19.84 -2.89
N MET A 161 3.77 19.40 -2.90
CA MET A 161 4.67 19.55 -4.04
C MET A 161 4.11 18.84 -5.30
N GLU A 162 3.59 17.61 -5.17
CA GLU A 162 2.96 16.88 -6.28
C GLU A 162 1.76 17.62 -6.86
N ARG A 163 0.93 18.22 -5.99
CA ARG A 163 -0.23 19.01 -6.40
C ARG A 163 0.22 20.28 -7.15
N GLU A 164 1.12 21.05 -6.57
CA GLU A 164 1.66 22.29 -7.16
C GLU A 164 2.32 22.02 -8.52
N PHE A 165 3.14 20.96 -8.59
CA PHE A 165 3.76 20.54 -9.84
C PHE A 165 2.72 20.11 -10.88
N SER A 166 1.71 19.33 -10.49
CA SER A 166 0.65 18.88 -11.40
C SER A 166 -0.14 20.05 -11.99
N GLU A 167 -0.41 21.07 -11.18
CA GLU A 167 -1.07 22.29 -11.63
C GLU A 167 -0.17 23.09 -12.58
N ALA A 168 1.11 23.25 -12.26
CA ALA A 168 2.08 23.89 -13.12
C ALA A 168 2.24 23.14 -14.45
N ALA A 169 2.42 21.83 -14.40
CA ALA A 169 2.55 20.98 -15.59
C ALA A 169 1.32 21.06 -16.51
N ARG A 170 0.12 21.13 -15.92
CA ARG A 170 -1.13 21.33 -16.69
C ARG A 170 -1.18 22.70 -17.36
N ARG A 171 -0.78 23.77 -16.66
CA ARG A 171 -0.75 25.12 -17.23
C ARG A 171 0.31 25.22 -18.34
N VAL A 172 1.53 24.82 -18.06
CA VAL A 172 2.66 24.90 -18.99
C VAL A 172 2.45 24.01 -20.22
N GLY A 173 1.90 22.82 -20.04
CA GLY A 173 1.61 21.87 -21.11
C GLY A 173 0.31 22.15 -21.87
N ALA A 174 -0.48 23.15 -21.46
CA ALA A 174 -1.79 23.41 -22.07
C ALA A 174 -1.70 23.69 -23.58
N GLY A 175 -2.50 22.99 -24.37
CA GLY A 175 -2.52 23.11 -25.83
C GLY A 175 -1.32 22.48 -26.54
N THR A 176 -0.55 21.64 -25.85
CA THR A 176 0.57 20.87 -26.40
C THR A 176 0.35 19.37 -26.24
N ARG A 177 1.14 18.55 -26.94
CA ARG A 177 1.14 17.09 -26.86
C ARG A 177 2.25 16.57 -25.94
N TRP A 178 2.96 17.47 -25.24
CA TRP A 178 3.99 17.12 -24.31
C TRP A 178 3.40 16.67 -22.97
N ARG A 179 3.87 15.52 -22.47
CA ARG A 179 3.64 15.08 -21.10
C ARG A 179 4.81 15.57 -20.26
N ILE A 180 4.51 16.26 -19.17
CA ILE A 180 5.46 16.81 -18.22
C ILE A 180 5.32 16.02 -16.91
N THR A 181 6.40 15.41 -16.45
CA THR A 181 6.41 14.57 -15.24
C THR A 181 7.66 14.84 -14.41
N GLN A 182 7.53 14.64 -13.11
CA GLN A 182 8.63 14.64 -12.16
C GLN A 182 8.96 13.17 -11.84
N PRO A 183 10.16 12.66 -12.20
CA PRO A 183 10.44 11.23 -12.18
C PRO A 183 10.88 10.66 -10.83
N ASP A 184 11.41 11.50 -9.91
CA ASP A 184 12.15 11.08 -8.72
C ASP A 184 11.56 11.56 -7.38
N LEU A 185 10.25 11.82 -7.33
CA LEU A 185 9.55 12.27 -6.13
C LEU A 185 10.18 13.54 -5.50
N PHE A 186 10.68 14.43 -6.34
CA PHE A 186 11.36 15.69 -5.94
C PHE A 186 12.65 15.49 -5.13
N GLU A 187 13.34 14.36 -5.29
CA GLU A 187 14.70 14.18 -4.75
C GLU A 187 15.71 15.04 -5.51
N SER A 188 15.41 15.38 -6.75
CA SER A 188 16.16 16.33 -7.57
C SER A 188 15.22 17.30 -8.30
N ASN A 189 15.80 18.31 -8.97
CA ASN A 189 15.04 19.29 -9.74
C ASN A 189 14.83 18.84 -11.21
N VAL A 190 14.88 17.53 -11.48
CA VAL A 190 14.71 16.95 -12.81
C VAL A 190 13.24 16.98 -13.20
N VAL A 191 12.95 17.53 -14.40
CA VAL A 191 11.64 17.50 -15.03
C VAL A 191 11.75 16.76 -16.35
N GLU A 192 10.93 15.74 -16.54
CA GLU A 192 10.89 14.97 -17.78
C GLU A 192 9.80 15.49 -18.71
N PHE A 193 10.20 15.84 -19.94
CA PHE A 193 9.29 16.15 -21.04
C PHE A 193 9.26 14.97 -22.01
N SER A 194 8.12 14.36 -22.21
CA SER A 194 7.97 13.21 -23.09
C SER A 194 6.84 13.39 -24.10
N ALA A 195 7.11 12.92 -25.34
CA ALA A 195 6.13 12.88 -26.41
C ALA A 195 6.40 11.66 -27.30
N ARG A 196 5.41 11.19 -28.04
CA ARG A 196 5.51 10.00 -28.90
C ARG A 196 5.14 10.33 -30.34
N PRO A 197 6.06 10.91 -31.14
CA PRO A 197 5.83 11.17 -32.55
C PRO A 197 5.77 9.86 -33.34
N THR A 198 4.85 9.78 -34.30
CA THR A 198 4.69 8.64 -35.22
C THR A 198 5.14 8.94 -36.63
N SER A 199 5.59 10.21 -36.89
CA SER A 199 6.12 10.64 -38.18
C SER A 199 7.12 11.79 -38.04
N PRO A 200 8.00 12.02 -39.04
CA PRO A 200 8.89 13.16 -39.04
C PRO A 200 8.15 14.51 -39.02
N ALA A 201 6.96 14.59 -39.61
CA ALA A 201 6.13 15.79 -39.58
C ALA A 201 5.68 16.10 -38.16
N GLN A 202 5.15 15.10 -37.43
CA GLN A 202 4.77 15.24 -36.01
C GLN A 202 5.97 15.62 -35.15
N LEU A 203 7.17 15.08 -35.40
CA LEU A 203 8.35 15.45 -34.63
C LEU A 203 8.68 16.94 -34.79
N ARG A 204 8.56 17.51 -36.02
CA ARG A 204 8.78 18.95 -36.26
C ARG A 204 7.73 19.79 -35.51
N GLU A 205 6.47 19.40 -35.54
CA GLU A 205 5.40 20.07 -34.80
C GLU A 205 5.66 20.06 -33.29
N LEU A 206 6.03 18.89 -32.72
CA LEU A 206 6.38 18.75 -31.33
C LEU A 206 7.59 19.60 -30.94
N SER A 207 8.61 19.68 -31.80
CA SER A 207 9.76 20.55 -31.55
C SER A 207 9.36 22.05 -31.50
N ALA A 208 8.45 22.49 -32.36
CA ALA A 208 7.89 23.82 -32.28
C ALA A 208 7.03 24.06 -31.03
N GLU A 209 6.28 23.05 -30.57
CA GLU A 209 5.55 23.12 -29.30
C GLU A 209 6.52 23.26 -28.13
N LEU A 210 7.60 22.47 -28.08
CA LEU A 210 8.61 22.53 -27.01
C LEU A 210 9.30 23.89 -26.97
N ALA A 211 9.64 24.45 -28.13
CA ALA A 211 10.21 25.79 -28.19
C ALA A 211 9.27 26.87 -27.62
N ARG A 212 7.95 26.72 -27.81
CA ARG A 212 6.95 27.62 -27.20
C ARG A 212 6.86 27.41 -25.69
N ILE A 213 6.95 26.17 -25.19
CA ILE A 213 7.00 25.88 -23.78
C ILE A 213 8.23 26.53 -23.13
N ALA A 214 9.40 26.42 -23.76
CA ALA A 214 10.67 26.92 -23.24
C ALA A 214 10.75 28.46 -23.02
N VAL A 215 9.86 29.21 -23.61
CA VAL A 215 9.80 30.69 -23.46
C VAL A 215 8.62 31.17 -22.64
N ARG A 216 7.92 30.27 -21.95
CA ARG A 216 6.77 30.63 -21.09
C ARG A 216 7.25 31.23 -19.79
N ASP A 217 6.60 32.26 -19.32
CA ASP A 217 6.89 32.94 -18.05
C ASP A 217 6.60 32.04 -16.83
N ASP A 218 5.72 31.05 -17.00
CA ASP A 218 5.33 30.11 -15.91
C ASP A 218 6.15 28.82 -15.90
N LEU A 219 7.22 28.69 -16.71
CA LEU A 219 8.08 27.52 -16.80
C LEU A 219 8.79 27.22 -15.48
N ASP A 220 9.26 28.25 -14.77
CA ASP A 220 10.00 28.13 -13.51
C ASP A 220 9.17 27.43 -12.41
N ALA A 221 7.83 27.48 -12.51
CA ALA A 221 6.95 26.78 -11.57
C ALA A 221 7.08 25.25 -11.64
N LEU A 222 7.72 24.69 -12.68
CA LEU A 222 8.05 23.26 -12.76
C LEU A 222 9.29 22.87 -11.94
N PHE A 223 10.07 23.84 -11.45
CA PHE A 223 11.35 23.63 -10.77
C PHE A 223 11.29 24.11 -9.32
N PRO A 224 10.48 23.48 -8.45
CA PRO A 224 10.17 23.99 -7.10
C PRO A 224 11.37 24.01 -6.14
N LEU A 225 12.49 23.36 -6.48
CA LEU A 225 13.71 23.34 -5.66
C LEU A 225 14.71 24.46 -6.02
N GLU A 226 14.51 25.20 -7.10
CA GLU A 226 15.32 26.35 -7.48
C GLU A 226 14.82 27.63 -6.78
N GLY A 227 15.03 27.77 -5.50
CA GLY A 227 14.56 28.99 -4.81
C GLY A 227 14.51 28.89 -3.30
N LYS A 228 15.10 27.84 -2.74
CA LYS A 228 15.24 27.69 -1.29
C LYS A 228 16.69 27.63 -0.85
#